data_3e406474f7a5df0ec53670afd81ae687
#
_entry.id   3e406474f7a5df0ec53670afd81ae687
#
_cell.length_a   1.000
_cell.length_b   1.000
_cell.length_c   1.000
_cell.angle_alpha   90.00
_cell.angle_beta   90.00
_cell.angle_gamma   90.00
#
_symmetry.space_group_name_H-M   'P 1'
#
loop_
_entity.id
_entity.type
_entity.pdbx_description
1 polymer ?
#
loop_
_entity_poly.entity_id
_entity_poly.type
_entity_poly.pdbx_seq_one_letter_code
_entity_poly.pdbx_strand_id
1 'polypeptide(L)'
;MDALNEIKRWRQELHQIPELGLQEFKTSKYLKDELTKMGYEPISILDTGVLVYLDNHQDKTLAFRSDMDALKISEQTNCSFTSCHNGYMHACGHDGHMAALLGLAKKLKEQPLKWKHNILLIFQPAEESPGGAKLIVEAGILKQYLSLIHI
;
A
#
# COMPACT_ATOMS: atom_id res chain seq x y z
N MET A 1 -10.42 -9.61 -16.41
CA MET A 1 -9.55 -8.49 -16.86
C MET A 1 -8.11 -8.97 -16.74
N ASP A 2 -7.26 -8.66 -17.71
CA ASP A 2 -5.84 -9.03 -17.63
C ASP A 2 -5.18 -8.34 -16.43
N ALA A 3 -4.35 -9.06 -15.67
CA ALA A 3 -3.70 -8.55 -14.44
C ALA A 3 -2.92 -7.25 -14.68
N LEU A 4 -2.28 -7.11 -15.84
CA LEU A 4 -1.58 -5.89 -16.22
C LEU A 4 -2.52 -4.68 -16.37
N ASN A 5 -3.70 -4.88 -16.92
CA ASN A 5 -4.69 -3.82 -17.09
C ASN A 5 -5.26 -3.36 -15.74
N GLU A 6 -5.40 -4.27 -14.78
CA GLU A 6 -5.83 -3.89 -13.43
C GLU A 6 -4.75 -3.09 -12.69
N ILE A 7 -3.47 -3.52 -12.77
CA ILE A 7 -2.36 -2.78 -12.17
C ILE A 7 -2.26 -1.37 -12.77
N LYS A 8 -2.44 -1.23 -14.09
CA LYS A 8 -2.47 0.08 -14.75
C LYS A 8 -3.64 0.93 -14.26
N ARG A 9 -4.84 0.35 -14.12
CA ARG A 9 -6.01 1.05 -13.58
C ARG A 9 -5.75 1.55 -12.17
N TRP A 10 -5.31 0.67 -11.26
CA TRP A 10 -5.01 1.06 -9.87
C TRP A 10 -3.98 2.18 -9.80
N ARG A 11 -2.89 2.08 -10.58
CA ARG A 11 -1.90 3.14 -10.64
C ARG A 11 -2.49 4.46 -11.09
N GLN A 12 -3.31 4.48 -12.15
CA GLN A 12 -3.91 5.70 -12.69
C GLN A 12 -4.92 6.32 -11.71
N GLU A 13 -5.75 5.49 -11.08
CA GLU A 13 -6.73 5.97 -10.09
C GLU A 13 -6.04 6.52 -8.84
N LEU A 14 -4.98 5.87 -8.33
CA LEU A 14 -4.17 6.36 -7.22
C LEU A 14 -3.42 7.65 -7.57
N HIS A 15 -2.90 7.76 -8.80
CA HIS A 15 -2.21 8.95 -9.28
C HIS A 15 -3.09 10.21 -9.23
N GLN A 16 -4.40 10.05 -9.40
CA GLN A 16 -5.35 11.16 -9.37
C GLN A 16 -5.69 11.67 -7.96
N ILE A 17 -5.35 10.93 -6.91
CA ILE A 17 -5.69 11.28 -5.52
C ILE A 17 -4.45 11.43 -4.62
N PRO A 18 -3.39 12.15 -5.03
CA PRO A 18 -2.18 12.30 -4.23
C PRO A 18 -2.46 13.06 -2.93
N GLU A 19 -1.97 12.54 -1.81
CA GLU A 19 -2.13 13.12 -0.48
C GLU A 19 -0.78 13.10 0.26
N LEU A 20 -0.56 14.08 1.14
CA LEU A 20 0.69 14.16 1.91
C LEU A 20 0.70 13.15 3.06
N GLY A 21 1.91 12.88 3.55
CA GLY A 21 2.12 11.99 4.68
C GLY A 21 1.25 12.29 5.90
N LEU A 22 0.65 11.27 6.48
CA LEU A 22 -0.35 11.29 7.57
C LEU A 22 -1.67 12.00 7.20
N GLN A 23 -1.91 12.29 5.94
CA GLN A 23 -3.15 12.87 5.40
C GLN A 23 -3.75 12.03 4.26
N GLU A 24 -3.26 10.81 4.05
CA GLU A 24 -3.59 9.92 2.95
C GLU A 24 -4.96 9.21 3.16
N PHE A 25 -6.00 9.96 3.57
CA PHE A 25 -7.30 9.38 3.93
C PHE A 25 -8.05 8.79 2.74
N LYS A 26 -8.04 9.46 1.58
CA LYS A 26 -8.69 8.96 0.36
C LYS A 26 -7.92 7.77 -0.21
N THR A 27 -6.59 7.87 -0.22
CA THR A 27 -5.68 6.80 -0.62
C THR A 27 -5.90 5.55 0.24
N SER A 28 -5.92 5.72 1.57
CA SER A 28 -6.21 4.66 2.54
C SER A 28 -7.56 4.00 2.28
N LYS A 29 -8.60 4.81 2.10
CA LYS A 29 -9.94 4.30 1.79
C LYS A 29 -9.95 3.50 0.49
N TYR A 30 -9.34 4.04 -0.56
CA TYR A 30 -9.24 3.38 -1.86
C TYR A 30 -8.56 2.00 -1.75
N LEU A 31 -7.41 1.94 -1.06
CA LEU A 31 -6.68 0.69 -0.85
C LEU A 31 -7.51 -0.33 -0.07
N LYS A 32 -8.17 0.10 1.00
CA LYS A 32 -9.06 -0.78 1.78
C LYS A 32 -10.22 -1.31 0.95
N ASP A 33 -10.86 -0.46 0.14
CA ASP A 33 -11.96 -0.84 -0.72
C ASP A 33 -11.52 -1.91 -1.76
N GLU A 34 -10.38 -1.72 -2.42
CA GLU A 34 -9.85 -2.69 -3.39
C GLU A 34 -9.43 -4.01 -2.71
N LEU A 35 -8.77 -3.96 -1.57
CA LEU A 35 -8.39 -5.15 -0.80
C LEU A 35 -9.62 -5.92 -0.30
N THR A 36 -10.65 -5.21 0.16
CA THR A 36 -11.92 -5.83 0.60
C THR A 36 -12.64 -6.52 -0.57
N LYS A 37 -12.65 -5.91 -1.76
CA LYS A 37 -13.19 -6.56 -2.99
C LYS A 37 -12.45 -7.86 -3.33
N MET A 38 -11.17 -7.96 -2.99
CA MET A 38 -10.37 -9.18 -3.15
C MET A 38 -10.62 -10.21 -2.03
N GLY A 39 -11.45 -9.88 -1.01
CA GLY A 39 -11.76 -10.74 0.13
C GLY A 39 -10.68 -10.71 1.22
N TYR A 40 -9.97 -9.60 1.37
CA TYR A 40 -9.10 -9.33 2.51
C TYR A 40 -9.82 -8.54 3.59
N GLU A 41 -9.29 -8.58 4.82
CA GLU A 41 -9.71 -7.77 5.96
C GLU A 41 -8.59 -6.76 6.29
N PRO A 42 -8.54 -5.60 5.61
CA PRO A 42 -7.49 -4.63 5.82
C PRO A 42 -7.60 -3.93 7.17
N ILE A 43 -6.47 -3.77 7.85
CA ILE A 43 -6.35 -3.14 9.16
C ILE A 43 -5.75 -1.74 8.99
N SER A 44 -6.28 -0.74 9.71
CA SER A 44 -5.69 0.60 9.75
C SER A 44 -4.51 0.65 10.69
N ILE A 45 -3.43 1.33 10.27
CA ILE A 45 -2.28 1.63 11.10
C ILE A 45 -1.92 3.12 10.94
N LEU A 46 -1.51 3.80 12.03
CA LEU A 46 -1.18 5.23 12.02
C LEU A 46 -2.24 6.09 11.30
N ASP A 47 -3.52 5.80 11.54
CA ASP A 47 -4.71 6.43 10.96
C ASP A 47 -4.89 6.23 9.45
N THR A 48 -3.86 6.45 8.64
CA THR A 48 -3.92 6.40 7.17
C THR A 48 -3.27 5.19 6.53
N GLY A 49 -2.30 4.54 7.20
CA GLY A 49 -1.66 3.33 6.68
C GLY A 49 -2.60 2.12 6.67
N VAL A 50 -2.29 1.16 5.82
CA VAL A 50 -3.10 -0.06 5.64
C VAL A 50 -2.22 -1.29 5.74
N LEU A 51 -2.71 -2.31 6.44
CA LEU A 51 -2.03 -3.57 6.65
C LEU A 51 -2.98 -4.73 6.33
N VAL A 52 -2.43 -5.78 5.70
CA VAL A 52 -3.11 -7.06 5.50
C VAL A 52 -2.19 -8.17 5.98
N TYR A 53 -2.70 -9.06 6.83
CA TYR A 53 -1.97 -10.23 7.29
C TYR A 53 -2.65 -11.51 6.81
N LEU A 54 -1.87 -12.38 6.18
CA LEU A 54 -2.29 -13.73 5.80
C LEU A 54 -1.59 -14.72 6.71
N ASP A 55 -2.34 -15.28 7.63
CA ASP A 55 -1.88 -16.35 8.49
C ASP A 55 -1.92 -17.69 7.74
N ASN A 56 -0.77 -18.18 7.37
CA ASN A 56 -0.59 -19.50 6.76
C ASN A 56 -0.14 -20.54 7.79
N HIS A 57 -0.27 -20.24 9.09
CA HIS A 57 0.12 -21.09 10.20
C HIS A 57 1.60 -21.47 10.14
N GLN A 58 2.47 -20.51 9.82
CA GLN A 58 3.93 -20.69 9.72
C GLN A 58 4.65 -19.92 10.83
N ASP A 59 5.85 -20.38 11.18
CA ASP A 59 6.68 -19.73 12.21
C ASP A 59 7.27 -18.39 11.77
N LYS A 60 7.38 -18.16 10.45
CA LYS A 60 8.00 -16.96 9.87
C LYS A 60 7.02 -16.20 9.02
N THR A 61 7.17 -14.87 9.04
CA THR A 61 6.41 -13.96 8.20
C THR A 61 7.31 -13.27 7.17
N LEU A 62 6.87 -13.25 5.93
CA LEU A 62 7.47 -12.45 4.86
C LEU A 62 6.64 -11.18 4.68
N ALA A 63 7.29 -10.02 4.84
CA ALA A 63 6.63 -8.72 4.69
C ALA A 63 6.96 -8.08 3.34
N PHE A 64 5.95 -7.48 2.71
CA PHE A 64 6.09 -6.64 1.52
C PHE A 64 5.56 -5.25 1.84
N ARG A 65 6.32 -4.22 1.48
CA ARG A 65 5.97 -2.82 1.73
C ARG A 65 5.84 -2.03 0.44
N SER A 66 4.87 -1.13 0.41
CA SER A 66 4.82 0.01 -0.51
C SER A 66 4.60 1.29 0.29
N ASP A 67 5.11 2.40 -0.23
CA ASP A 67 4.83 3.72 0.30
C ASP A 67 3.54 4.25 -0.33
N MET A 68 2.87 5.24 0.30
CA MET A 68 1.56 5.67 -0.17
C MET A 68 1.36 7.19 -0.21
N ASP A 69 2.28 7.95 0.36
CA ASP A 69 2.21 9.41 0.36
C ASP A 69 2.70 10.03 -0.97
N ALA A 70 2.34 11.28 -1.17
CA ALA A 70 2.70 12.09 -2.33
C ALA A 70 3.44 13.36 -1.91
N LEU A 71 3.90 14.13 -2.90
CA LEU A 71 4.66 15.35 -2.69
C LEU A 71 3.83 16.60 -3.00
N LYS A 72 4.19 17.71 -2.35
CA LYS A 72 3.65 19.05 -2.63
C LYS A 72 4.33 19.63 -3.88
N ILE A 73 3.98 19.06 -5.02
CA ILE A 73 4.51 19.42 -6.34
C ILE A 73 3.33 19.59 -7.30
N SER A 74 3.31 20.70 -8.06
CA SER A 74 2.32 20.88 -9.11
C SER A 74 2.64 20.00 -10.31
N GLU A 75 1.72 19.16 -10.70
CA GLU A 75 1.91 18.25 -11.82
C GLU A 75 1.92 18.99 -13.17
N GLN A 76 2.85 18.61 -14.05
CA GLN A 76 3.02 19.18 -15.39
C GLN A 76 3.13 18.09 -16.48
N THR A 77 2.69 16.87 -16.19
CA THR A 77 2.85 15.73 -17.10
C THR A 77 1.92 15.77 -18.31
N ASN A 78 0.77 16.47 -18.21
CA ASN A 78 -0.30 16.50 -19.22
C ASN A 78 -0.84 15.10 -19.61
N CYS A 79 -0.68 14.09 -18.74
CA CYS A 79 -1.26 12.77 -18.97
C CYS A 79 -2.78 12.78 -18.74
N SER A 80 -3.49 11.76 -19.27
CA SER A 80 -4.95 11.67 -19.16
C SER A 80 -5.47 11.39 -17.74
N PHE A 81 -4.60 11.07 -16.81
CA PHE A 81 -4.90 10.73 -15.41
C PHE A 81 -4.11 11.64 -14.44
N THR A 82 -3.95 12.91 -14.77
CA THR A 82 -3.31 13.91 -13.90
C THR A 82 -3.98 14.00 -12.55
N SER A 83 -3.24 14.48 -11.55
CA SER A 83 -3.72 14.75 -10.21
C SER A 83 -5.00 15.60 -10.20
N CYS A 84 -5.99 15.15 -9.43
CA CYS A 84 -7.19 15.95 -9.13
C CYS A 84 -7.01 16.84 -7.88
N HIS A 85 -5.87 16.76 -7.20
CA HIS A 85 -5.49 17.56 -6.05
C HIS A 85 -4.46 18.61 -6.46
N ASN A 86 -4.92 19.84 -6.69
CA ASN A 86 -4.06 20.94 -7.14
C ASN A 86 -2.87 21.15 -6.19
N GLY A 87 -1.66 21.17 -6.74
CA GLY A 87 -0.42 21.37 -6.00
C GLY A 87 0.16 20.10 -5.36
N TYR A 88 -0.43 18.94 -5.63
CA TYR A 88 0.09 17.64 -5.16
C TYR A 88 0.25 16.65 -6.31
N MET A 89 1.27 15.80 -6.24
CA MET A 89 1.57 14.80 -7.26
C MET A 89 2.31 13.60 -6.66
N HIS A 90 2.04 12.40 -7.17
CA HIS A 90 2.86 11.21 -6.94
C HIS A 90 4.16 11.26 -7.77
N ALA A 91 5.02 12.25 -7.47
CA ALA A 91 6.26 12.46 -8.24
C ALA A 91 7.33 11.41 -7.94
N CYS A 92 7.32 10.77 -6.77
CA CYS A 92 8.21 9.66 -6.43
C CYS A 92 7.71 8.28 -6.91
N GLY A 93 6.50 8.22 -7.50
CA GLY A 93 5.98 6.97 -8.07
C GLY A 93 5.34 6.01 -7.05
N HIS A 94 4.98 6.48 -5.86
CA HIS A 94 4.33 5.65 -4.84
C HIS A 94 2.96 5.11 -5.29
N ASP A 95 2.28 5.77 -6.23
CA ASP A 95 1.11 5.24 -6.94
C ASP A 95 1.41 3.90 -7.65
N GLY A 96 2.58 3.80 -8.28
CA GLY A 96 3.08 2.57 -8.89
C GLY A 96 3.44 1.50 -7.88
N HIS A 97 4.05 1.88 -6.74
CA HIS A 97 4.37 0.96 -5.65
C HIS A 97 3.10 0.34 -5.06
N MET A 98 2.08 1.17 -4.75
CA MET A 98 0.78 0.70 -4.25
C MET A 98 0.09 -0.23 -5.26
N ALA A 99 0.06 0.14 -6.54
CA ALA A 99 -0.54 -0.68 -7.58
C ALA A 99 0.15 -2.05 -7.74
N ALA A 100 1.48 -2.08 -7.62
CA ALA A 100 2.25 -3.33 -7.66
C ALA A 100 1.92 -4.22 -6.45
N LEU A 101 1.79 -3.64 -5.24
CA LEU A 101 1.44 -4.39 -4.03
C LEU A 101 -0.01 -4.89 -4.08
N LEU A 102 -0.96 -4.13 -4.63
CA LEU A 102 -2.31 -4.62 -4.93
C LEU A 102 -2.29 -5.77 -5.93
N GLY A 103 -1.43 -5.70 -6.97
CA GLY A 103 -1.23 -6.78 -7.92
C GLY A 103 -0.71 -8.06 -7.26
N LEU A 104 0.23 -7.94 -6.33
CA LEU A 104 0.69 -9.06 -5.51
C LEU A 104 -0.46 -9.62 -4.64
N ALA A 105 -1.21 -8.75 -3.94
CA ALA A 105 -2.36 -9.16 -3.14
C ALA A 105 -3.34 -9.98 -3.97
N LYS A 106 -3.72 -9.51 -5.16
CA LYS A 106 -4.59 -10.24 -6.08
C LYS A 106 -4.02 -11.62 -6.43
N LYS A 107 -2.74 -11.67 -6.80
CA LYS A 107 -2.07 -12.92 -7.17
C LYS A 107 -2.05 -13.94 -6.03
N LEU A 108 -1.85 -13.48 -4.79
CA LEU A 108 -1.88 -14.33 -3.59
C LEU A 108 -3.26 -14.97 -3.37
N LYS A 109 -4.35 -14.28 -3.68
CA LYS A 109 -5.73 -14.80 -3.60
C LYS A 109 -6.08 -15.77 -4.73
N GLU A 110 -5.66 -15.45 -5.96
CA GLU A 110 -5.96 -16.26 -7.14
C GLU A 110 -5.18 -17.58 -7.17
N GLN A 111 -4.01 -17.60 -6.54
CA GLN A 111 -3.17 -18.78 -6.46
C GLN A 111 -2.88 -19.13 -5.01
N PRO A 112 -3.78 -19.83 -4.31
CA PRO A 112 -3.55 -20.29 -2.94
C PRO A 112 -2.50 -21.40 -2.96
N LEU A 113 -1.25 -21.00 -3.08
CA LEU A 113 -0.11 -21.89 -2.91
C LEU A 113 0.02 -22.20 -1.42
N LYS A 114 0.58 -23.39 -1.08
CA LYS A 114 1.02 -23.64 0.29
C LYS A 114 2.27 -22.80 0.57
N TRP A 115 2.05 -21.58 1.05
CA TRP A 115 3.13 -20.66 1.38
C TRP A 115 3.91 -21.20 2.58
N LYS A 116 5.23 -21.13 2.50
CA LYS A 116 6.12 -21.53 3.59
C LYS A 116 6.27 -20.46 4.68
N HIS A 117 5.57 -19.33 4.51
CA HIS A 117 5.61 -18.18 5.39
C HIS A 117 4.21 -17.59 5.53
N ASN A 118 3.93 -16.93 6.64
CA ASN A 118 2.86 -15.96 6.71
C ASN A 118 3.22 -14.77 5.82
N ILE A 119 2.23 -14.03 5.35
CA ILE A 119 2.47 -12.87 4.47
C ILE A 119 1.89 -11.62 5.14
N LEU A 120 2.70 -10.56 5.18
CA LEU A 120 2.29 -9.24 5.66
C LEU A 120 2.43 -8.23 4.52
N LEU A 121 1.34 -7.62 4.11
CA LEU A 121 1.33 -6.52 3.15
C LEU A 121 1.20 -5.22 3.93
N ILE A 122 2.10 -4.26 3.69
CA ILE A 122 2.16 -2.99 4.41
C ILE A 122 2.09 -1.85 3.40
N PHE A 123 1.02 -1.06 3.43
CA PHE A 123 0.95 0.22 2.74
C PHE A 123 1.33 1.29 3.77
N GLN A 124 2.58 1.76 3.68
CA GLN A 124 3.20 2.64 4.65
C GLN A 124 2.85 4.10 4.36
N PRO A 125 2.28 4.84 5.33
CA PRO A 125 2.09 6.28 5.18
C PRO A 125 3.40 7.04 5.43
N ALA A 126 3.46 8.30 4.96
CA ALA A 126 4.46 9.29 5.35
C ALA A 126 5.92 8.85 5.16
N GLU A 127 6.26 8.26 4.03
CA GLU A 127 7.65 7.89 3.73
C GLU A 127 8.52 9.14 3.60
N GLU A 128 8.06 10.16 2.88
CA GLU A 128 8.77 11.40 2.58
C GLU A 128 8.90 12.31 3.82
N SER A 129 7.89 12.34 4.69
CA SER A 129 7.90 13.13 5.93
C SER A 129 6.66 12.81 6.79
N PRO A 130 6.82 12.61 8.09
CA PRO A 130 8.02 12.65 8.95
C PRO A 130 8.79 11.32 9.07
N GLY A 131 8.55 10.35 8.19
CA GLY A 131 9.20 9.04 8.21
C GLY A 131 8.33 7.96 8.88
N GLY A 132 7.27 7.54 8.17
CA GLY A 132 6.27 6.60 8.68
C GLY A 132 6.82 5.25 9.12
N ALA A 133 7.91 4.74 8.51
CA ALA A 133 8.55 3.51 8.95
C ALA A 133 8.96 3.56 10.43
N LYS A 134 9.55 4.68 10.87
CA LYS A 134 9.93 4.90 12.27
C LYS A 134 8.69 4.86 13.18
N LEU A 135 7.62 5.54 12.78
CA LEU A 135 6.36 5.59 13.55
C LEU A 135 5.74 4.20 13.69
N ILE A 136 5.74 3.37 12.63
CA ILE A 136 5.25 1.99 12.66
C ILE A 136 6.06 1.14 13.66
N VAL A 137 7.39 1.29 13.67
CA VAL A 137 8.28 0.56 14.57
C VAL A 137 8.07 1.01 16.02
N GLU A 138 8.03 2.31 16.28
CA GLU A 138 7.81 2.88 17.62
C GLU A 138 6.44 2.51 18.20
N ALA A 139 5.40 2.45 17.37
CA ALA A 139 4.07 1.99 17.75
C ALA A 139 4.01 0.47 18.05
N GLY A 140 5.09 -0.27 17.78
CA GLY A 140 5.16 -1.71 18.04
C GLY A 140 4.25 -2.56 17.14
N ILE A 141 3.70 -1.99 16.07
CA ILE A 141 2.71 -2.62 15.18
C ILE A 141 3.24 -3.95 14.62
N LEU A 142 4.49 -3.96 14.21
CA LEU A 142 5.08 -5.14 13.56
C LEU A 142 5.33 -6.31 14.54
N LYS A 143 5.45 -6.05 15.84
CA LYS A 143 5.78 -7.10 16.84
C LYS A 143 4.74 -8.21 16.91
N GLN A 144 3.47 -7.91 16.64
CA GLN A 144 2.39 -8.89 16.69
C GLN A 144 2.29 -9.77 15.43
N TYR A 145 2.95 -9.37 14.31
CA TYR A 145 2.91 -10.09 13.04
C TYR A 145 4.24 -10.75 12.69
N LEU A 146 5.34 -10.26 13.26
CA LEU A 146 6.69 -10.69 12.96
C LEU A 146 7.28 -11.37 14.20
N SER A 147 7.12 -12.68 14.32
CA SER A 147 7.67 -13.46 15.44
C SER A 147 9.20 -13.53 15.42
N LEU A 148 9.85 -13.36 14.26
CA LEU A 148 11.30 -13.20 14.06
C LEU A 148 11.53 -12.53 12.70
N ILE A 149 12.07 -11.30 12.72
CA ILE A 149 12.49 -10.63 11.51
C ILE A 149 13.91 -11.09 11.16
N HIS A 150 14.07 -11.79 10.03
CA HIS A 150 15.26 -11.66 9.24
C HIS A 150 14.92 -10.74 8.06
N ILE A 151 15.36 -9.50 8.15
CA ILE A 151 15.40 -8.57 7.03
C ILE A 151 16.52 -9.03 6.09
#